data_c47852fa706dbd80a10ef58b2568fed8
#
_entry.id   c47852fa706dbd80a10ef58b2568fed8
#
_cell.length_a   1.000
_cell.length_b   1.000
_cell.length_c   1.000
_cell.angle_alpha   90.00
_cell.angle_beta   90.00
_cell.angle_gamma   90.00
#
_symmetry.space_group_name_H-M   'P 1'
#
loop_
_entity.id
_entity.type
_entity.pdbx_description
1 polymer ?
#
loop_
_entity_poly.entity_id
_entity_poly.type
_entity_poly.pdbx_seq_one_letter_code
_entity_poly.pdbx_strand_id
1 'polypeptide(L)'
;LKIIRFVISITMMSIIGITIMTAQTTGKISGRVYNAETHESLPGANVMVVSTMLGAACDQDGDFYIINVRPGTYTLNISMMGYTTTIISDLVISVNRTASVNIALTPSVILGKEIVVHARNISVEKDKTGTIRNISSKQMALLPVENIDQVVSLQAGIVQGHVRGGRASEVSYLLDGISTTEVFDNSSSTVTVEIDVVEDLEVITGTFNAEYGKAMSGVINAVTKDGNNNFEASGAIGFGNYYTGNNNIFLGMDNSDYDRNKDYKFYLSGPVIPNYLTFVANLRVQNNSNHLNGIRRFEPDNYSDFSSSNPNDWF
;
A
#
# COMPACT_ATOMS: atom_id res chain seq x y z
N LEU A 1 7.82 10.14 43.67
CA LEU A 1 7.27 11.30 42.94
C LEU A 1 8.33 11.95 42.02
N LYS A 2 9.59 12.15 42.48
CA LYS A 2 10.67 12.75 41.65
C LYS A 2 11.07 11.86 40.47
N ILE A 3 11.16 10.54 40.67
CA ILE A 3 11.50 9.58 39.59
C ILE A 3 10.40 9.52 38.52
N ILE A 4 9.14 9.53 38.91
CA ILE A 4 8.01 9.53 37.98
C ILE A 4 7.99 10.81 37.13
N ARG A 5 8.24 11.98 37.76
CA ARG A 5 8.35 13.24 36.99
C ARG A 5 9.55 13.27 36.06
N PHE A 6 10.66 12.66 36.40
CA PHE A 6 11.85 12.55 35.58
C PHE A 6 11.61 11.62 34.37
N VAL A 7 10.95 10.47 34.60
CA VAL A 7 10.57 9.54 33.50
C VAL A 7 9.56 10.19 32.54
N ILE A 8 8.55 10.89 33.08
CA ILE A 8 7.57 11.63 32.27
C ILE A 8 8.26 12.74 31.45
N SER A 9 9.23 13.45 32.04
CA SER A 9 9.98 14.51 31.36
C SER A 9 10.86 13.95 30.24
N ILE A 10 11.50 12.80 30.44
CA ILE A 10 12.31 12.11 29.38
C ILE A 10 11.42 11.59 28.29
N THR A 11 10.26 10.98 28.61
CA THR A 11 9.31 10.50 27.60
C THR A 11 8.74 11.67 26.78
N MET A 12 8.43 12.79 27.43
CA MET A 12 7.92 13.99 26.75
C MET A 12 8.99 14.65 25.87
N MET A 13 10.26 14.65 26.30
CA MET A 13 11.39 15.16 25.53
C MET A 13 11.76 14.25 24.34
N SER A 14 11.57 12.94 24.47
CA SER A 14 11.75 11.97 23.37
C SER A 14 10.68 12.10 22.29
N ILE A 15 9.46 12.49 22.64
CA ILE A 15 8.34 12.70 21.68
C ILE A 15 8.54 13.99 20.86
N ILE A 16 9.18 15.00 21.40
CA ILE A 16 9.43 16.29 20.72
C ILE A 16 10.57 16.18 19.67
N GLY A 17 11.43 15.17 19.79
CA GLY A 17 12.59 14.98 18.90
C GLY A 17 12.29 14.22 17.60
N ILE A 18 11.07 13.79 17.34
CA ILE A 18 10.69 13.13 16.09
C ILE A 18 10.47 14.22 15.03
N THR A 19 11.54 14.64 14.39
CA THR A 19 11.44 15.34 13.10
C THR A 19 10.84 14.37 12.12
N ILE A 20 9.60 14.64 11.69
CA ILE A 20 8.92 13.90 10.64
C ILE A 20 9.74 14.12 9.36
N MET A 21 10.65 13.21 9.04
CA MET A 21 11.22 13.10 7.71
C MET A 21 10.10 12.54 6.81
N THR A 22 9.35 13.45 6.19
CA THR A 22 8.43 13.06 5.14
C THR A 22 9.24 12.66 3.92
N ALA A 23 9.49 11.38 3.74
CA ALA A 23 9.89 10.85 2.45
C ALA A 23 8.80 11.23 1.45
N GLN A 24 9.18 11.71 0.25
CA GLN A 24 8.22 12.21 -0.75
C GLN A 24 7.47 11.04 -1.39
N THR A 25 6.47 10.53 -0.70
CA THR A 25 5.55 9.49 -1.20
C THR A 25 4.21 10.10 -1.65
N THR A 26 4.27 11.23 -2.35
CA THR A 26 3.08 11.99 -2.74
C THR A 26 2.90 12.02 -4.25
N GLY A 27 1.65 12.17 -4.68
CA GLY A 27 1.29 12.49 -6.06
C GLY A 27 0.92 13.96 -6.23
N LYS A 28 0.45 14.29 -7.41
CA LYS A 28 0.01 15.63 -7.82
C LYS A 28 -1.33 15.55 -8.55
N ILE A 29 -2.11 16.61 -8.49
CA ILE A 29 -3.29 16.79 -9.32
C ILE A 29 -3.03 18.02 -10.19
N SER A 30 -3.28 17.93 -11.48
CA SER A 30 -3.24 19.07 -12.38
C SER A 30 -4.42 19.02 -13.34
N GLY A 31 -4.75 20.14 -13.92
CA GLY A 31 -5.79 20.19 -14.94
C GLY A 31 -6.13 21.61 -15.33
N ARG A 32 -7.15 21.69 -16.16
CA ARG A 32 -7.70 22.97 -16.63
C ARG A 32 -9.18 23.03 -16.35
N VAL A 33 -9.62 24.20 -15.88
CA VAL A 33 -11.05 24.53 -15.71
C VAL A 33 -11.48 25.47 -16.81
N TYR A 34 -12.57 25.15 -17.51
CA TYR A 34 -13.07 25.92 -18.62
C TYR A 34 -14.61 25.95 -18.64
N ASN A 35 -15.17 26.92 -19.35
CA ASN A 35 -16.62 27.05 -19.56
C ASN A 35 -17.11 25.93 -20.50
N ALA A 36 -18.14 25.20 -20.09
CA ALA A 36 -18.71 24.07 -20.85
C ALA A 36 -19.30 24.47 -22.21
N GLU A 37 -19.75 25.72 -22.36
CA GLU A 37 -20.39 26.20 -23.56
C GLU A 37 -19.41 26.91 -24.51
N THR A 38 -18.59 27.82 -23.97
CA THR A 38 -17.65 28.65 -24.78
C THR A 38 -16.29 28.07 -24.90
N HIS A 39 -15.90 27.07 -24.11
CA HIS A 39 -14.56 26.49 -23.99
C HIS A 39 -13.49 27.50 -23.54
N GLU A 40 -13.89 28.66 -23.07
CA GLU A 40 -12.97 29.67 -22.52
C GLU A 40 -12.44 29.24 -21.15
N SER A 41 -11.19 29.52 -20.90
CA SER A 41 -10.54 29.27 -19.60
C SER A 41 -11.24 30.05 -18.48
N LEU A 42 -11.30 29.48 -17.30
CA LEU A 42 -11.93 30.07 -16.12
C LEU A 42 -10.89 30.41 -15.04
N PRO A 43 -10.19 31.56 -15.17
CA PRO A 43 -9.23 31.96 -14.15
C PRO A 43 -9.94 32.27 -12.82
N GLY A 44 -9.28 31.90 -11.72
CA GLY A 44 -9.81 32.10 -10.38
C GLY A 44 -10.86 31.07 -9.94
N ALA A 45 -11.16 30.06 -10.75
CA ALA A 45 -11.95 28.92 -10.28
C ALA A 45 -11.21 28.22 -9.13
N ASN A 46 -11.95 27.83 -8.09
CA ASN A 46 -11.39 27.19 -6.91
C ASN A 46 -11.57 25.69 -6.97
N VAL A 47 -10.48 24.95 -6.83
CA VAL A 47 -10.43 23.48 -6.82
C VAL A 47 -10.00 23.01 -5.45
N MET A 48 -10.86 22.30 -4.73
CA MET A 48 -10.62 21.81 -3.37
C MET A 48 -10.67 20.29 -3.35
N VAL A 49 -9.74 19.68 -2.63
CA VAL A 49 -9.78 18.24 -2.34
C VAL A 49 -10.63 18.03 -1.09
N VAL A 50 -11.79 17.38 -1.25
CA VAL A 50 -12.75 17.17 -0.17
C VAL A 50 -12.10 16.41 0.99
N SER A 51 -12.46 16.76 2.22
CA SER A 51 -11.93 16.18 3.46
C SER A 51 -10.43 16.42 3.71
N THR A 52 -9.82 17.36 2.97
CA THR A 52 -8.44 17.81 3.19
C THR A 52 -8.38 19.33 3.23
N MET A 53 -7.20 19.88 3.57
CA MET A 53 -6.92 21.31 3.45
C MET A 53 -6.23 21.67 2.12
N LEU A 54 -6.16 20.72 1.18
CA LEU A 54 -5.46 20.90 -0.08
C LEU A 54 -6.41 21.47 -1.13
N GLY A 55 -5.92 22.44 -1.87
CA GLY A 55 -6.66 23.07 -2.96
C GLY A 55 -5.79 24.05 -3.73
N ALA A 56 -6.30 24.51 -4.86
CA ALA A 56 -5.64 25.52 -5.69
C ALA A 56 -6.69 26.38 -6.39
N ALA A 57 -6.34 27.63 -6.66
CA ALA A 57 -7.06 28.49 -7.60
C ALA A 57 -6.47 28.36 -8.99
N CYS A 58 -7.31 28.42 -10.01
CA CYS A 58 -6.85 28.41 -11.40
C CYS A 58 -6.12 29.70 -11.77
N ASP A 59 -5.07 29.59 -12.56
CA ASP A 59 -4.32 30.69 -13.13
C ASP A 59 -5.05 31.38 -14.31
N GLN A 60 -4.35 32.29 -15.02
CA GLN A 60 -4.93 33.06 -16.14
C GLN A 60 -5.36 32.17 -17.32
N ASP A 61 -4.71 31.04 -17.49
CA ASP A 61 -5.00 30.04 -18.52
C ASP A 61 -6.03 29.01 -18.07
N GLY A 62 -6.55 29.15 -16.84
CA GLY A 62 -7.48 28.23 -16.22
C GLY A 62 -6.83 26.96 -15.69
N ASP A 63 -5.48 26.90 -15.68
CA ASP A 63 -4.74 25.74 -15.22
C ASP A 63 -4.58 25.77 -13.69
N PHE A 64 -4.61 24.58 -13.07
CA PHE A 64 -4.40 24.43 -11.63
C PHE A 64 -3.45 23.27 -11.30
N TYR A 65 -2.74 23.39 -10.17
CA TYR A 65 -1.81 22.40 -9.69
C TYR A 65 -1.95 22.23 -8.18
N ILE A 66 -2.24 21.02 -7.74
CA ILE A 66 -2.28 20.64 -6.32
C ILE A 66 -1.16 19.62 -6.10
N ILE A 67 -0.17 19.98 -5.29
CA ILE A 67 1.02 19.19 -5.00
C ILE A 67 0.91 18.56 -3.60
N ASN A 68 1.77 17.59 -3.31
CA ASN A 68 1.84 16.90 -2.03
C ASN A 68 0.53 16.20 -1.62
N VAL A 69 -0.19 15.66 -2.61
CA VAL A 69 -1.38 14.84 -2.36
C VAL A 69 -0.93 13.42 -2.07
N ARG A 70 -1.31 12.85 -0.93
CA ARG A 70 -0.99 11.46 -0.62
C ARG A 70 -1.69 10.51 -1.59
N PRO A 71 -1.17 9.29 -1.83
CA PRO A 71 -1.88 8.29 -2.61
C PRO A 71 -3.24 7.98 -2.00
N GLY A 72 -4.21 7.67 -2.84
CA GLY A 72 -5.56 7.38 -2.38
C GLY A 72 -6.62 7.75 -3.40
N THR A 73 -7.89 7.57 -3.03
CA THR A 73 -9.03 7.95 -3.86
C THR A 73 -9.69 9.18 -3.26
N TYR A 74 -9.79 10.25 -4.05
CA TYR A 74 -10.28 11.55 -3.60
C TYR A 74 -11.47 12.04 -4.39
N THR A 75 -12.17 12.98 -3.80
CA THR A 75 -13.23 13.75 -4.43
C THR A 75 -12.78 15.21 -4.53
N LEU A 76 -12.90 15.80 -5.72
CA LEU A 76 -12.64 17.21 -5.94
C LEU A 76 -13.96 17.97 -5.94
N ASN A 77 -13.96 19.13 -5.32
CA ASN A 77 -15.04 20.12 -5.38
C ASN A 77 -14.54 21.35 -6.11
N ILE A 78 -15.17 21.68 -7.23
CA ILE A 78 -14.78 22.78 -8.11
C ILE A 78 -15.89 23.81 -8.13
N SER A 79 -15.55 25.04 -7.74
CA SER A 79 -16.52 26.14 -7.62
C SER A 79 -15.99 27.43 -8.23
N MET A 80 -16.88 28.17 -8.86
CA MET A 80 -16.64 29.51 -9.37
C MET A 80 -17.91 30.31 -9.33
N MET A 81 -17.79 31.62 -9.04
CA MET A 81 -18.96 32.52 -9.03
C MET A 81 -19.61 32.59 -10.42
N GLY A 82 -20.92 32.39 -10.49
CA GLY A 82 -21.68 32.38 -11.74
C GLY A 82 -21.69 31.02 -12.46
N TYR A 83 -21.13 29.97 -11.85
CA TYR A 83 -21.12 28.62 -12.40
C TYR A 83 -21.70 27.61 -11.41
N THR A 84 -22.17 26.49 -11.93
CA THR A 84 -22.63 25.37 -11.13
C THR A 84 -21.42 24.65 -10.52
N THR A 85 -21.45 24.40 -9.22
CA THR A 85 -20.44 23.63 -8.53
C THR A 85 -20.37 22.20 -9.10
N THR A 86 -19.18 21.75 -9.46
CA THR A 86 -18.96 20.43 -10.02
C THR A 86 -18.15 19.59 -9.03
N ILE A 87 -18.61 18.37 -8.78
CA ILE A 87 -17.92 17.39 -7.92
C ILE A 87 -17.39 16.28 -8.82
N ILE A 88 -16.09 15.98 -8.68
CA ILE A 88 -15.45 14.84 -9.34
C ILE A 88 -15.11 13.82 -8.28
N SER A 89 -15.79 12.68 -8.30
CA SER A 89 -15.53 11.55 -7.39
C SER A 89 -14.59 10.54 -8.00
N ASP A 90 -14.03 9.68 -7.14
CA ASP A 90 -13.21 8.53 -7.50
C ASP A 90 -11.91 8.86 -8.24
N LEU A 91 -11.32 10.03 -7.99
CA LEU A 91 -10.02 10.39 -8.52
C LEU A 91 -8.92 9.65 -7.77
N VAL A 92 -8.27 8.71 -8.44
CA VAL A 92 -7.15 7.94 -7.86
C VAL A 92 -5.85 8.70 -8.04
N ILE A 93 -5.16 8.93 -6.95
CA ILE A 93 -3.84 9.54 -6.90
C ILE A 93 -2.84 8.46 -6.52
N SER A 94 -1.80 8.32 -7.34
CA SER A 94 -0.70 7.38 -7.11
C SER A 94 0.60 8.12 -6.80
N VAL A 95 1.51 7.43 -6.15
CA VAL A 95 2.85 7.94 -5.81
C VAL A 95 3.59 8.37 -7.06
N ASN A 96 4.30 9.49 -6.96
CA ASN A 96 5.13 10.04 -8.03
C ASN A 96 4.40 10.28 -9.36
N ARG A 97 3.07 10.34 -9.32
CA ARG A 97 2.24 10.58 -10.51
C ARG A 97 1.44 11.86 -10.42
N THR A 98 1.17 12.40 -11.60
CA THR A 98 0.25 13.51 -11.77
C THR A 98 -1.06 12.99 -12.33
N ALA A 99 -2.14 13.10 -11.57
CA ALA A 99 -3.49 12.87 -12.05
C ALA A 99 -3.95 14.12 -12.82
N SER A 100 -4.21 13.99 -14.10
CA SER A 100 -4.65 15.10 -14.94
C SER A 100 -6.17 15.06 -15.14
N VAL A 101 -6.87 16.16 -14.81
CA VAL A 101 -8.33 16.26 -14.88
C VAL A 101 -8.74 17.59 -15.50
N ASN A 102 -9.34 17.55 -16.68
CA ASN A 102 -9.93 18.73 -17.31
C ASN A 102 -11.42 18.85 -16.96
N ILE A 103 -11.82 20.03 -16.52
CA ILE A 103 -13.10 20.26 -15.86
C ILE A 103 -13.87 21.33 -16.61
N ALA A 104 -15.06 20.97 -17.09
CA ALA A 104 -16.00 21.89 -17.71
C ALA A 104 -17.02 22.35 -16.67
N LEU A 105 -17.12 23.65 -16.39
CA LEU A 105 -18.15 24.23 -15.54
C LEU A 105 -19.27 24.78 -16.39
N THR A 106 -20.52 24.49 -16.01
CA THR A 106 -21.72 25.00 -16.68
C THR A 106 -22.11 26.33 -16.07
N PRO A 107 -22.32 27.42 -16.86
CA PRO A 107 -22.85 28.67 -16.36
C PRO A 107 -24.20 28.46 -15.64
N SER A 108 -24.38 29.08 -14.50
CA SER A 108 -25.60 28.99 -13.74
C SER A 108 -26.06 30.36 -13.25
N VAL A 109 -27.29 30.70 -13.55
CA VAL A 109 -27.95 31.90 -13.03
C VAL A 109 -28.56 31.64 -11.66
N ILE A 110 -28.68 30.36 -11.26
CA ILE A 110 -29.30 29.93 -9.99
C ILE A 110 -28.30 29.16 -9.18
N LEU A 111 -27.86 29.73 -8.07
CA LEU A 111 -27.00 29.05 -7.07
C LEU A 111 -27.76 27.84 -6.46
N GLY A 112 -27.23 26.63 -6.60
CA GLY A 112 -27.75 25.52 -5.82
C GLY A 112 -27.87 24.13 -6.47
N LYS A 113 -27.46 23.93 -7.71
CA LYS A 113 -27.37 22.57 -8.27
C LYS A 113 -25.89 22.10 -8.33
N GLU A 114 -25.60 21.01 -7.68
CA GLU A 114 -24.32 20.30 -7.83
C GLU A 114 -24.42 19.28 -8.96
N ILE A 115 -23.37 19.18 -9.75
CA ILE A 115 -23.22 18.14 -10.77
C ILE A 115 -22.11 17.20 -10.30
N VAL A 116 -22.45 15.92 -10.11
CA VAL A 116 -21.46 14.87 -9.76
C VAL A 116 -21.00 14.16 -11.02
N VAL A 117 -19.71 14.16 -11.27
CA VAL A 117 -19.06 13.47 -12.39
C VAL A 117 -18.08 12.44 -11.83
N HIS A 118 -18.16 11.20 -12.30
CA HIS A 118 -17.18 10.20 -11.95
C HIS A 118 -15.93 10.37 -12.81
N ALA A 119 -14.75 10.43 -12.15
CA ALA A 119 -13.49 10.58 -12.86
C ALA A 119 -13.22 9.32 -13.70
N ARG A 120 -12.98 9.50 -15.01
CA ARG A 120 -12.30 8.48 -15.81
C ARG A 120 -10.80 8.66 -15.62
N ASN A 121 -10.15 7.69 -15.00
CA ASN A 121 -8.69 7.68 -14.88
C ASN A 121 -8.05 7.60 -16.26
N ILE A 122 -7.66 8.76 -16.80
CA ILE A 122 -6.77 8.87 -17.95
C ILE A 122 -5.47 9.47 -17.42
N SER A 123 -4.64 8.64 -16.79
CA SER A 123 -3.28 9.02 -16.46
C SER A 123 -2.39 8.78 -17.66
N VAL A 124 -2.19 9.78 -18.50
CA VAL A 124 -1.22 9.76 -19.60
C VAL A 124 -0.01 10.57 -19.14
N GLU A 125 1.05 9.89 -18.74
CA GLU A 125 2.34 10.55 -18.47
C GLU A 125 3.19 10.57 -19.75
N LYS A 126 3.41 11.76 -20.30
CA LYS A 126 4.16 11.94 -21.55
C LYS A 126 5.68 11.95 -21.37
N ASP A 127 6.19 12.13 -20.14
CA ASP A 127 7.59 12.49 -19.88
C ASP A 127 8.42 11.42 -19.14
N LYS A 128 7.91 10.19 -19.00
CA LYS A 128 8.65 9.13 -18.31
C LYS A 128 9.31 8.15 -19.27
N THR A 129 10.63 8.05 -19.17
CA THR A 129 11.45 7.10 -19.93
C THR A 129 11.50 5.71 -19.32
N GLY A 130 11.13 5.55 -18.04
CA GLY A 130 11.06 4.28 -17.32
C GLY A 130 9.68 3.62 -17.40
N THR A 131 9.65 2.31 -17.24
CA THR A 131 8.38 1.57 -17.07
C THR A 131 8.01 1.61 -15.59
N ILE A 132 7.03 2.45 -15.25
CA ILE A 132 6.49 2.57 -13.90
C ILE A 132 5.09 1.98 -13.90
N ARG A 133 4.84 1.09 -12.94
CA ARG A 133 3.51 0.53 -12.67
C ARG A 133 3.11 0.88 -11.26
N ASN A 134 1.95 1.49 -11.12
CA ASN A 134 1.31 1.69 -9.84
C ASN A 134 0.13 0.73 -9.73
N ILE A 135 0.01 0.10 -8.58
CA ILE A 135 -1.03 -0.87 -8.26
C ILE A 135 -1.70 -0.38 -6.98
N SER A 136 -2.92 0.10 -7.11
CA SER A 136 -3.68 0.62 -5.96
C SER A 136 -4.17 -0.49 -5.04
N SER A 137 -4.51 -0.13 -3.80
CA SER A 137 -5.11 -1.04 -2.81
C SER A 137 -6.35 -1.76 -3.36
N LYS A 138 -7.19 -1.05 -4.12
CA LYS A 138 -8.37 -1.66 -4.78
C LYS A 138 -8.00 -2.74 -5.80
N GLN A 139 -6.92 -2.53 -6.56
CA GLN A 139 -6.44 -3.53 -7.53
C GLN A 139 -5.80 -4.72 -6.83
N MET A 140 -5.02 -4.47 -5.78
CA MET A 140 -4.39 -5.55 -4.98
C MET A 140 -5.45 -6.43 -4.31
N ALA A 141 -6.52 -5.85 -3.78
CA ALA A 141 -7.62 -6.60 -3.15
C ALA A 141 -8.36 -7.56 -4.09
N LEU A 142 -8.25 -7.37 -5.41
CA LEU A 142 -8.82 -8.28 -6.41
C LEU A 142 -7.91 -9.45 -6.77
N LEU A 143 -6.65 -9.42 -6.34
CA LEU A 143 -5.68 -10.47 -6.64
C LEU A 143 -5.73 -11.57 -5.56
N PRO A 144 -5.60 -12.84 -5.92
CA PRO A 144 -5.54 -13.94 -4.96
C PRO A 144 -4.13 -14.07 -4.38
N VAL A 145 -3.65 -13.01 -3.73
CA VAL A 145 -2.30 -12.90 -3.17
C VAL A 145 -2.38 -12.34 -1.76
N GLU A 146 -1.36 -12.58 -0.95
CA GLU A 146 -1.37 -12.24 0.47
C GLU A 146 -0.34 -11.16 0.86
N ASN A 147 0.74 -11.03 0.11
CA ASN A 147 1.82 -10.10 0.40
C ASN A 147 2.31 -9.37 -0.86
N ILE A 148 3.08 -8.32 -0.65
CA ILE A 148 3.60 -7.47 -1.72
C ILE A 148 4.47 -8.25 -2.71
N ASP A 149 5.31 -9.18 -2.25
CA ASP A 149 6.22 -9.93 -3.11
C ASP A 149 5.46 -10.76 -4.14
N GLN A 150 4.31 -11.31 -3.75
CA GLN A 150 3.43 -12.01 -4.67
C GLN A 150 2.81 -11.06 -5.70
N VAL A 151 2.37 -9.85 -5.29
CA VAL A 151 1.87 -8.82 -6.23
C VAL A 151 2.97 -8.43 -7.21
N VAL A 152 4.19 -8.21 -6.74
CA VAL A 152 5.37 -7.86 -7.55
C VAL A 152 5.68 -8.97 -8.54
N SER A 153 5.64 -10.24 -8.13
CA SER A 153 5.93 -11.39 -8.99
C SER A 153 4.94 -11.56 -10.15
N LEU A 154 3.73 -11.01 -10.02
CA LEU A 154 2.73 -10.99 -11.11
C LEU A 154 3.01 -9.89 -12.15
N GLN A 155 3.95 -8.99 -11.90
CA GLN A 155 4.24 -7.91 -12.83
C GLN A 155 5.07 -8.37 -14.02
N ALA A 156 4.76 -7.84 -15.21
CA ALA A 156 5.50 -8.18 -16.42
C ALA A 156 6.98 -7.76 -16.31
N GLY A 157 7.88 -8.68 -16.60
CA GLY A 157 9.33 -8.47 -16.52
C GLY A 157 9.93 -8.80 -15.15
N ILE A 158 9.17 -9.41 -14.26
CA ILE A 158 9.65 -9.88 -12.95
C ILE A 158 9.45 -11.39 -12.88
N VAL A 159 10.50 -12.12 -12.58
CA VAL A 159 10.50 -13.57 -12.42
C VAL A 159 11.34 -13.95 -11.21
N GLN A 160 10.73 -14.54 -10.19
CA GLN A 160 11.40 -15.00 -8.95
C GLN A 160 12.28 -13.90 -8.30
N GLY A 161 11.78 -12.66 -8.21
CA GLY A 161 12.52 -11.51 -7.65
C GLY A 161 13.54 -10.88 -8.60
N HIS A 162 13.73 -11.42 -9.80
CA HIS A 162 14.60 -10.87 -10.83
C HIS A 162 13.83 -9.90 -11.73
N VAL A 163 14.24 -8.64 -11.75
CA VAL A 163 13.63 -7.61 -12.59
C VAL A 163 14.40 -7.50 -13.91
N ARG A 164 13.71 -7.74 -15.04
CA ARG A 164 14.27 -7.67 -16.41
C ARG A 164 15.59 -8.44 -16.58
N GLY A 165 15.75 -9.57 -15.90
CA GLY A 165 16.94 -10.40 -15.97
C GLY A 165 18.13 -9.90 -15.13
N GLY A 166 17.95 -8.82 -14.36
CA GLY A 166 18.90 -8.38 -13.34
C GLY A 166 18.95 -9.34 -12.15
N ARG A 167 19.88 -9.12 -11.25
CA ARG A 167 20.00 -9.91 -10.02
C ARG A 167 18.97 -9.45 -9.00
N ALA A 168 18.50 -10.35 -8.13
CA ALA A 168 17.59 -9.98 -7.03
C ALA A 168 18.25 -8.91 -6.11
N SER A 169 19.55 -8.97 -5.90
CA SER A 169 20.33 -8.00 -5.13
C SER A 169 20.46 -6.60 -5.77
N GLU A 170 19.96 -6.42 -6.99
CA GLU A 170 19.96 -5.14 -7.72
C GLU A 170 18.62 -4.42 -7.60
N VAL A 171 17.67 -4.99 -6.87
CA VAL A 171 16.35 -4.41 -6.60
C VAL A 171 16.39 -3.65 -5.27
N SER A 172 15.88 -2.43 -5.27
CA SER A 172 15.72 -1.64 -4.05
C SER A 172 14.28 -1.72 -3.56
N TYR A 173 14.11 -2.09 -2.29
CA TYR A 173 12.84 -2.15 -1.60
C TYR A 173 12.66 -0.93 -0.71
N LEU A 174 11.55 -0.24 -0.85
CA LEU A 174 11.20 0.95 -0.09
C LEU A 174 9.83 0.78 0.55
N LEU A 175 9.69 1.24 1.78
CA LEU A 175 8.42 1.40 2.49
C LEU A 175 8.28 2.87 2.88
N ASP A 176 7.26 3.54 2.38
CA ASP A 176 7.05 4.99 2.54
C ASP A 176 8.29 5.82 2.16
N GLY A 177 9.03 5.36 1.13
CA GLY A 177 10.27 5.99 0.65
C GLY A 177 11.52 5.68 1.49
N ILE A 178 11.38 4.92 2.58
CA ILE A 178 12.51 4.48 3.42
C ILE A 178 12.99 3.12 2.93
N SER A 179 14.32 2.96 2.75
CA SER A 179 14.88 1.69 2.29
C SER A 179 14.70 0.60 3.36
N THR A 180 14.06 -0.49 2.94
CA THR A 180 13.88 -1.71 3.73
C THR A 180 14.61 -2.90 3.10
N THR A 181 15.50 -2.64 2.13
CA THR A 181 16.30 -3.68 1.49
C THR A 181 17.17 -4.38 2.53
N GLU A 182 17.20 -5.70 2.48
CA GLU A 182 18.02 -6.54 3.36
C GLU A 182 19.50 -6.19 3.20
N VAL A 183 20.24 -6.14 4.33
CA VAL A 183 21.60 -5.55 4.34
C VAL A 183 22.67 -6.54 3.92
N PHE A 184 22.47 -7.86 4.11
CA PHE A 184 23.48 -8.87 3.88
C PHE A 184 23.59 -9.28 2.40
N ASP A 185 22.49 -9.55 1.74
CA ASP A 185 22.48 -10.01 0.35
C ASP A 185 21.70 -9.09 -0.60
N ASN A 186 20.99 -8.10 -0.08
CA ASN A 186 20.13 -7.16 -0.82
C ASN A 186 19.04 -7.85 -1.69
N SER A 187 18.69 -9.10 -1.41
CA SER A 187 17.82 -9.87 -2.30
C SER A 187 16.32 -9.74 -2.00
N SER A 188 15.99 -9.15 -0.85
CA SER A 188 14.62 -9.06 -0.35
C SER A 188 14.40 -7.82 0.51
N SER A 189 13.16 -7.60 0.94
CA SER A 189 12.84 -6.64 1.99
C SER A 189 13.02 -7.28 3.37
N THR A 190 13.58 -6.53 4.32
CA THR A 190 13.67 -6.96 5.74
C THR A 190 12.30 -6.94 6.44
N VAL A 191 11.32 -6.26 5.84
CA VAL A 191 9.97 -6.11 6.39
C VAL A 191 8.98 -6.77 5.46
N THR A 192 8.24 -7.76 5.97
CA THR A 192 7.08 -8.30 5.25
C THR A 192 5.91 -7.37 5.46
N VAL A 193 5.41 -6.79 4.38
CA VAL A 193 4.28 -5.86 4.41
C VAL A 193 3.06 -6.56 3.83
N GLU A 194 1.98 -6.59 4.61
CA GLU A 194 0.70 -7.14 4.19
C GLU A 194 0.00 -6.18 3.21
N ILE A 195 -0.69 -6.72 2.20
CA ILE A 195 -1.40 -5.90 1.21
C ILE A 195 -2.50 -5.03 1.82
N ASP A 196 -3.06 -5.45 2.96
CA ASP A 196 -4.16 -4.76 3.62
C ASP A 196 -3.77 -3.38 4.14
N VAL A 197 -2.49 -3.15 4.43
CA VAL A 197 -1.97 -1.86 4.90
C VAL A 197 -1.36 -1.00 3.79
N VAL A 198 -1.31 -1.50 2.57
CA VAL A 198 -0.72 -0.77 1.43
C VAL A 198 -1.79 -0.02 0.68
N GLU A 199 -1.58 1.26 0.44
CA GLU A 199 -2.45 2.11 -0.38
C GLU A 199 -2.03 2.08 -1.84
N ASP A 200 -0.73 2.18 -2.12
CA ASP A 200 -0.20 2.15 -3.48
C ASP A 200 1.14 1.40 -3.52
N LEU A 201 1.31 0.57 -4.51
CA LEU A 201 2.55 -0.14 -4.79
C LEU A 201 3.11 0.34 -6.12
N GLU A 202 4.24 1.01 -6.06
CA GLU A 202 4.97 1.48 -7.23
C GLU A 202 6.09 0.49 -7.59
N VAL A 203 6.05 -0.01 -8.81
CA VAL A 203 7.09 -0.90 -9.36
C VAL A 203 7.74 -0.22 -10.53
N ILE A 204 8.99 0.17 -10.38
CA ILE A 204 9.79 0.86 -11.39
C ILE A 204 10.78 -0.14 -11.98
N THR A 205 10.73 -0.31 -13.30
CA THR A 205 11.66 -1.19 -14.01
C THR A 205 12.32 -0.43 -15.17
N GLY A 206 13.62 -0.60 -15.33
CA GLY A 206 14.38 0.08 -16.39
C GLY A 206 15.12 1.31 -15.88
N THR A 207 14.91 2.47 -16.51
CA THR A 207 15.52 3.73 -16.07
C THR A 207 14.74 4.34 -14.91
N PHE A 208 15.40 4.66 -13.82
CA PHE A 208 14.83 5.36 -12.67
C PHE A 208 15.68 6.61 -12.34
N ASN A 209 15.06 7.53 -11.59
CA ASN A 209 15.68 8.78 -11.22
C ASN A 209 16.84 8.56 -10.24
N ALA A 210 17.76 9.52 -10.19
CA ALA A 210 18.94 9.47 -9.31
C ALA A 210 18.58 9.49 -7.80
N GLU A 211 17.34 9.77 -7.43
CA GLU A 211 16.83 9.70 -6.06
C GLU A 211 16.82 8.26 -5.50
N TYR A 212 16.69 7.26 -6.39
CA TYR A 212 16.72 5.86 -6.00
C TYR A 212 18.18 5.35 -5.98
N GLY A 213 18.83 5.53 -4.84
CA GLY A 213 20.17 4.99 -4.60
C GLY A 213 20.16 3.45 -4.50
N LYS A 214 21.29 2.82 -4.83
CA LYS A 214 21.51 1.36 -4.73
C LYS A 214 20.59 0.47 -5.60
N ALA A 215 19.75 1.03 -6.46
CA ALA A 215 18.96 0.27 -7.43
C ALA A 215 19.71 0.19 -8.76
N MET A 216 19.74 -1.00 -9.38
CA MET A 216 20.33 -1.21 -10.71
C MET A 216 19.35 -1.87 -11.69
N SER A 217 18.44 -2.71 -11.21
CA SER A 217 17.47 -3.41 -12.06
C SER A 217 16.03 -2.99 -11.83
N GLY A 218 15.67 -2.58 -10.60
CA GLY A 218 14.31 -2.16 -10.26
C GLY A 218 14.19 -1.51 -8.91
N VAL A 219 13.06 -0.80 -8.72
CA VAL A 219 12.65 -0.22 -7.43
C VAL A 219 11.23 -0.68 -7.15
N ILE A 220 11.01 -1.15 -5.93
CA ILE A 220 9.70 -1.54 -5.41
C ILE A 220 9.43 -0.62 -4.22
N ASN A 221 8.45 0.27 -4.36
CA ASN A 221 8.09 1.22 -3.32
C ASN A 221 6.65 0.99 -2.90
N ALA A 222 6.46 0.52 -1.68
CA ALA A 222 5.16 0.36 -1.06
C ALA A 222 4.84 1.58 -0.21
N VAL A 223 3.65 2.13 -0.40
CA VAL A 223 3.16 3.25 0.40
C VAL A 223 2.01 2.78 1.26
N THR A 224 2.12 3.02 2.56
CA THR A 224 1.13 2.58 3.53
C THR A 224 -0.11 3.46 3.52
N LYS A 225 -1.24 2.87 3.91
CA LYS A 225 -2.51 3.58 4.10
C LYS A 225 -2.39 4.57 5.24
N ASP A 226 -3.00 5.73 5.05
CA ASP A 226 -3.28 6.65 6.15
C ASP A 226 -4.59 6.28 6.86
N GLY A 227 -4.68 6.63 8.12
CA GLY A 227 -5.96 6.56 8.83
C GLY A 227 -6.97 7.55 8.25
N ASN A 228 -8.23 7.15 8.25
CA ASN A 228 -9.33 7.96 7.75
C ASN A 228 -10.11 8.59 8.93
N ASN A 229 -10.93 9.63 8.64
CA ASN A 229 -11.86 10.19 9.62
C ASN A 229 -13.07 9.27 9.91
N ASN A 230 -13.26 8.23 9.14
CA ASN A 230 -14.24 7.18 9.37
C ASN A 230 -13.56 5.92 9.92
N PHE A 231 -14.21 5.22 10.84
CA PHE A 231 -13.72 3.93 11.28
C PHE A 231 -13.92 2.88 10.19
N GLU A 232 -12.85 2.20 9.87
CA GLU A 232 -12.84 1.05 8.98
C GLU A 232 -12.24 -0.14 9.71
N ALA A 233 -12.92 -1.27 9.67
CA ALA A 233 -12.44 -2.51 10.27
C ALA A 233 -12.67 -3.67 9.30
N SER A 234 -11.69 -4.54 9.17
CA SER A 234 -11.82 -5.80 8.47
C SER A 234 -11.13 -6.91 9.24
N GLY A 235 -11.61 -8.13 9.05
CA GLY A 235 -11.01 -9.31 9.65
C GLY A 235 -11.17 -10.51 8.74
N ALA A 236 -10.16 -11.37 8.73
CA ALA A 236 -10.19 -12.63 8.02
C ALA A 236 -9.64 -13.76 8.89
N ILE A 237 -10.24 -14.93 8.78
CA ILE A 237 -9.81 -16.13 9.46
C ILE A 237 -9.65 -17.22 8.41
N GLY A 238 -8.43 -17.78 8.31
CA GLY A 238 -8.10 -18.88 7.43
C GLY A 238 -7.76 -20.14 8.21
N PHE A 239 -8.30 -21.26 7.78
CA PHE A 239 -7.89 -22.58 8.24
C PHE A 239 -7.51 -23.42 7.03
N GLY A 240 -6.52 -24.27 7.20
CA GLY A 240 -6.10 -25.13 6.12
C GLY A 240 -5.31 -26.34 6.58
N ASN A 241 -5.28 -27.35 5.72
CA ASN A 241 -4.46 -28.52 5.90
C ASN A 241 -3.92 -28.98 4.54
N TYR A 242 -2.87 -29.78 4.57
CA TYR A 242 -2.36 -30.48 3.39
C TYR A 242 -3.03 -31.84 3.31
N TYR A 243 -3.61 -32.14 2.17
CA TYR A 243 -4.21 -33.45 1.91
C TYR A 243 -3.21 -34.36 1.21
N THR A 244 -3.03 -35.58 1.72
CA THR A 244 -2.18 -36.58 1.10
C THR A 244 -2.79 -37.97 1.22
N GLY A 245 -2.65 -38.79 0.17
CA GLY A 245 -2.91 -40.22 0.23
C GLY A 245 -1.72 -41.09 0.67
N ASN A 246 -0.55 -40.45 0.91
CA ASN A 246 0.71 -41.16 1.19
C ASN A 246 1.21 -40.84 2.62
N ASN A 247 0.44 -41.24 3.63
CA ASN A 247 0.75 -40.98 5.04
C ASN A 247 2.05 -41.67 5.51
N ASN A 248 2.51 -42.68 4.80
CA ASN A 248 3.79 -43.35 5.03
C ASN A 248 4.99 -42.53 4.60
N ILE A 249 4.81 -41.59 3.67
CA ILE A 249 5.85 -40.66 3.21
C ILE A 249 5.77 -39.35 4.01
N PHE A 250 4.55 -38.83 4.16
CA PHE A 250 4.28 -37.58 4.89
C PHE A 250 3.82 -37.91 6.31
N LEU A 251 4.78 -38.19 7.16
CA LEU A 251 4.54 -38.59 8.54
C LEU A 251 3.88 -37.48 9.36
N GLY A 252 2.95 -37.83 10.23
CA GLY A 252 2.29 -36.87 11.12
C GLY A 252 1.28 -35.92 10.43
N MET A 253 0.89 -36.23 9.19
CA MET A 253 -0.21 -35.56 8.53
C MET A 253 -1.50 -36.33 8.73
N ASP A 254 -2.45 -35.72 9.45
CA ASP A 254 -3.80 -36.22 9.59
C ASP A 254 -4.73 -35.42 8.67
N ASN A 255 -5.37 -36.09 7.73
CA ASN A 255 -6.30 -35.46 6.78
C ASN A 255 -7.56 -34.90 7.44
N SER A 256 -7.86 -35.32 8.67
CA SER A 256 -8.98 -34.81 9.47
C SER A 256 -8.65 -33.54 10.26
N ASP A 257 -7.38 -33.15 10.35
CA ASP A 257 -6.91 -31.97 11.08
C ASP A 257 -7.08 -30.71 10.21
N TYR A 258 -8.31 -30.18 10.16
CA TYR A 258 -8.67 -29.03 9.31
C TYR A 258 -8.03 -27.70 9.76
N ASP A 259 -7.52 -27.61 10.98
CA ASP A 259 -6.98 -26.38 11.59
C ASP A 259 -5.45 -26.40 11.77
N ARG A 260 -4.75 -27.24 10.97
CA ARG A 260 -3.30 -27.37 11.00
C ARG A 260 -2.58 -26.08 10.67
N ASN A 261 -3.07 -25.36 9.66
CA ASN A 261 -2.61 -24.02 9.33
C ASN A 261 -3.70 -23.03 9.75
N LYS A 262 -3.30 -22.01 10.52
CA LYS A 262 -4.20 -20.98 11.05
C LYS A 262 -3.66 -19.62 10.64
N ASP A 263 -4.52 -18.77 10.10
CA ASP A 263 -4.20 -17.41 9.74
C ASP A 263 -5.32 -16.48 10.23
N TYR A 264 -4.96 -15.56 11.10
CA TYR A 264 -5.88 -14.57 11.65
C TYR A 264 -5.38 -13.19 11.24
N LYS A 265 -6.20 -12.45 10.51
CA LYS A 265 -5.92 -11.09 10.08
C LYS A 265 -6.93 -10.14 10.71
N PHE A 266 -6.46 -9.01 11.16
CA PHE A 266 -7.29 -7.95 11.69
C PHE A 266 -6.72 -6.60 11.27
N TYR A 267 -7.56 -5.76 10.68
CA TYR A 267 -7.24 -4.40 10.27
C TYR A 267 -8.23 -3.45 10.93
N LEU A 268 -7.73 -2.34 11.44
CA LEU A 268 -8.52 -1.27 12.04
C LEU A 268 -7.89 0.07 11.70
N SER A 269 -8.68 0.99 11.19
CA SER A 269 -8.27 2.38 11.01
C SER A 269 -9.37 3.34 11.46
N GLY A 270 -8.99 4.56 11.79
CA GLY A 270 -9.97 5.55 12.20
C GLY A 270 -9.36 6.79 12.85
N PRO A 271 -10.20 7.74 13.28
CA PRO A 271 -9.76 8.93 13.97
C PRO A 271 -9.50 8.65 15.46
N VAL A 272 -8.38 9.11 15.99
CA VAL A 272 -8.15 9.30 17.42
C VAL A 272 -8.73 10.66 17.84
N ILE A 273 -8.45 11.70 17.06
CA ILE A 273 -9.05 13.02 17.18
C ILE A 273 -9.54 13.40 15.77
N PRO A 274 -10.86 13.55 15.55
CA PRO A 274 -11.41 13.85 14.25
C PRO A 274 -10.71 15.04 13.58
N ASN A 275 -10.35 14.88 12.32
CA ASN A 275 -9.64 15.83 11.46
C ASN A 275 -8.19 16.21 11.89
N TYR A 276 -7.69 15.68 13.01
CA TYR A 276 -6.34 16.02 13.48
C TYR A 276 -5.41 14.81 13.61
N LEU A 277 -5.92 13.71 14.15
CA LEU A 277 -5.09 12.54 14.43
C LEU A 277 -5.86 11.28 14.07
N THR A 278 -5.31 10.52 13.16
CA THR A 278 -5.84 9.23 12.73
C THR A 278 -4.84 8.11 13.01
N PHE A 279 -5.30 6.88 12.98
CA PHE A 279 -4.45 5.71 13.16
C PHE A 279 -4.80 4.61 12.16
N VAL A 280 -3.83 3.77 11.89
CA VAL A 280 -3.96 2.49 11.20
C VAL A 280 -3.30 1.42 12.06
N ALA A 281 -3.99 0.33 12.28
CA ALA A 281 -3.48 -0.83 12.98
C ALA A 281 -3.76 -2.09 12.17
N ASN A 282 -2.74 -2.92 12.00
CA ASN A 282 -2.86 -4.23 11.38
C ASN A 282 -2.22 -5.28 12.27
N LEU A 283 -2.89 -6.41 12.41
CA LEU A 283 -2.39 -7.57 13.14
C LEU A 283 -2.60 -8.82 12.31
N ARG A 284 -1.54 -9.56 12.08
CA ARG A 284 -1.61 -10.91 11.53
C ARG A 284 -0.96 -11.90 12.48
N VAL A 285 -1.65 -12.98 12.74
CA VAL A 285 -1.11 -14.12 13.50
C VAL A 285 -1.25 -15.35 12.61
N GLN A 286 -0.11 -15.88 12.19
CA GLN A 286 -0.05 -17.05 11.31
C GLN A 286 0.67 -18.18 12.00
N ASN A 287 0.05 -19.36 12.02
CA ASN A 287 0.67 -20.59 12.47
C ASN A 287 0.56 -21.64 11.36
N ASN A 288 1.70 -21.93 10.73
CA ASN A 288 1.81 -22.89 9.64
C ASN A 288 2.58 -24.12 10.11
N SER A 289 1.84 -25.20 10.36
CA SER A 289 2.43 -26.51 10.61
C SER A 289 2.69 -27.20 9.27
N ASN A 290 3.81 -26.93 8.68
CA ASN A 290 4.22 -27.36 7.33
C ASN A 290 3.88 -28.83 7.01
N HIS A 291 3.96 -29.23 5.74
CA HIS A 291 3.74 -30.61 5.27
C HIS A 291 4.91 -31.56 5.61
N LEU A 292 6.09 -31.01 5.94
CA LEU A 292 7.24 -31.77 6.38
C LEU A 292 7.27 -31.81 7.91
N ASN A 293 6.84 -32.93 8.48
CA ASN A 293 6.87 -33.15 9.92
C ASN A 293 7.90 -34.20 10.27
N GLY A 294 8.69 -33.90 11.29
CA GLY A 294 9.47 -34.89 11.98
C GLY A 294 8.70 -35.50 13.13
N ILE A 295 8.79 -36.77 13.31
CA ILE A 295 8.41 -37.42 14.57
C ILE A 295 9.58 -37.24 15.53
N ARG A 296 9.36 -36.62 16.69
CA ARG A 296 10.37 -36.60 17.77
C ARG A 296 10.46 -38.02 18.33
N ARG A 297 11.50 -38.74 17.92
CA ARG A 297 11.75 -40.12 18.34
C ARG A 297 12.85 -40.24 19.38
N PHE A 298 13.63 -39.16 19.54
CA PHE A 298 14.73 -39.12 20.48
C PHE A 298 14.45 -38.15 21.62
N GLU A 299 14.33 -38.69 22.81
CA GLU A 299 14.52 -37.95 24.05
C GLU A 299 15.94 -38.17 24.53
N PRO A 300 16.54 -37.28 25.36
CA PRO A 300 17.92 -37.43 25.80
C PRO A 300 18.24 -38.77 26.45
N ASP A 301 17.25 -39.43 27.03
CA ASP A 301 17.35 -40.69 27.75
C ASP A 301 16.87 -41.91 26.96
N ASN A 302 16.45 -41.71 25.70
CA ASN A 302 15.97 -42.80 24.84
C ASN A 302 17.09 -43.33 23.92
N TYR A 303 17.15 -44.63 23.76
CA TYR A 303 17.99 -45.28 22.75
C TYR A 303 17.12 -45.99 21.71
N SER A 304 17.63 -46.08 20.49
CA SER A 304 16.93 -46.71 19.39
C SER A 304 17.24 -48.20 19.33
N ASP A 305 16.23 -49.05 19.20
CA ASP A 305 16.38 -50.46 18.94
C ASP A 305 15.89 -50.82 17.52
N PHE A 306 16.83 -50.99 16.62
CA PHE A 306 16.54 -51.33 15.21
C PHE A 306 16.39 -52.83 14.96
N SER A 307 16.32 -53.64 16.00
CA SER A 307 16.15 -55.11 15.87
C SER A 307 14.72 -55.51 15.53
N SER A 308 13.73 -54.65 15.83
CA SER A 308 12.33 -54.90 15.46
C SER A 308 12.12 -54.81 13.97
N SER A 309 11.31 -55.70 13.41
CA SER A 309 10.85 -55.58 12.02
C SER A 309 9.81 -54.46 11.79
N ASN A 310 9.24 -53.91 12.85
CA ASN A 310 8.33 -52.80 12.79
C ASN A 310 9.03 -51.49 13.13
N PRO A 311 9.15 -50.55 12.17
CA PRO A 311 9.79 -49.27 12.39
C PRO A 311 9.23 -48.41 13.54
N ASN A 312 7.99 -48.67 13.95
CA ASN A 312 7.37 -47.93 15.07
C ASN A 312 7.93 -48.35 16.43
N ASP A 313 8.58 -49.50 16.51
CA ASP A 313 9.14 -50.03 17.74
C ASP A 313 10.64 -49.67 17.90
N TRP A 314 11.21 -48.94 16.94
CA TRP A 314 12.62 -48.56 16.95
C TRP A 314 12.98 -47.45 17.94
N PHE A 315 11.96 -46.72 18.44
CA PHE A 315 12.16 -45.48 19.23
C PHE A 315 11.21 -45.41 20.40
#